data_8baad0f0e9cfe4df268448ac83342331
#
_entry.id   8baad0f0e9cfe4df268448ac83342331
#
_cell.length_a   1.000
_cell.length_b   1.000
_cell.length_c   1.000
_cell.angle_alpha   90.00
_cell.angle_beta   90.00
_cell.angle_gamma   90.00
#
_symmetry.space_group_name_H-M   'P 1'
#
loop_
_entity.id
_entity.type
_entity.pdbx_description
1 polymer ?
#
loop_
_entity_poly.entity_id
_entity_poly.type
_entity_poly.pdbx_seq_one_letter_code
_entity_poly.pdbx_strand_id
1 'polypeptide(L)'
;MIYAIVMAGGRGTRLKVNVEKPLFKLHGKPLIKYVLDNISSSKLVEDVVIAVRPHTQETIKYLKSLNGNFQILNTFGIDYLNDLSYILTLFESKSKKDTLLFINADLPFVSGETIDFILTNYLESSKDSLSAQVPVEIFKKLDLKYSYEFNGVVPSGVNVLRSVNEIQDEDQLILPKIELALNINTLKDSIVAEKFYQAFINKTI
;
A
#
# COMPACT_ATOMS: atom_id res chain seq x y z
N MET A 1 -15.10 10.22 6.28
CA MET A 1 -14.25 9.21 6.93
C MET A 1 -12.98 8.98 6.12
N ILE A 2 -11.89 8.57 6.78
CA ILE A 2 -10.63 8.20 6.12
C ILE A 2 -10.44 6.69 6.23
N TYR A 3 -10.47 6.02 5.09
CA TYR A 3 -10.28 4.57 4.99
C TYR A 3 -8.89 4.25 4.44
N ALA A 4 -8.23 3.25 5.03
CA ALA A 4 -7.08 2.61 4.40
C ALA A 4 -7.54 1.39 3.59
N ILE A 5 -7.27 1.40 2.29
CA ILE A 5 -7.58 0.31 1.37
C ILE A 5 -6.28 -0.45 1.07
N VAL A 6 -6.11 -1.62 1.68
CA VAL A 6 -4.93 -2.45 1.47
C VAL A 6 -5.13 -3.34 0.24
N MET A 7 -4.35 -3.11 -0.81
CA MET A 7 -4.40 -3.89 -2.04
C MET A 7 -3.62 -5.20 -1.90
N ALA A 8 -4.31 -6.29 -1.56
CA ALA A 8 -3.72 -7.60 -1.22
C ALA A 8 -3.95 -8.68 -2.29
N GLY A 9 -4.25 -8.29 -3.53
CA GLY A 9 -4.52 -9.20 -4.65
C GLY A 9 -3.30 -9.65 -5.47
N GLY A 10 -2.08 -9.38 -5.02
CA GLY A 10 -0.86 -9.70 -5.78
C GLY A 10 -0.54 -11.20 -5.82
N ARG A 11 -0.30 -11.77 -7.03
CA ARG A 11 0.06 -13.19 -7.21
C ARG A 11 1.48 -13.54 -6.74
N GLY A 12 2.40 -12.57 -6.67
CA GLY A 12 3.79 -12.82 -6.28
C GLY A 12 4.62 -13.62 -7.29
N THR A 13 4.23 -13.67 -8.55
CA THR A 13 4.90 -14.47 -9.59
C THR A 13 6.38 -14.17 -9.75
N ARG A 14 6.80 -12.92 -9.51
CA ARG A 14 8.19 -12.46 -9.56
C ARG A 14 9.03 -12.91 -8.35
N LEU A 15 8.41 -13.22 -7.22
CA LEU A 15 9.09 -13.76 -6.04
C LEU A 15 9.56 -15.20 -6.25
N LYS A 16 8.98 -15.94 -7.24
CA LYS A 16 9.29 -17.33 -7.55
C LYS A 16 9.21 -18.27 -6.32
N VAL A 17 8.30 -17.97 -5.40
CA VAL A 17 8.01 -18.76 -4.20
C VAL A 17 6.58 -19.29 -4.27
N ASN A 18 6.33 -20.44 -3.66
CA ASN A 18 4.99 -21.06 -3.66
C ASN A 18 4.12 -20.52 -2.51
N VAL A 19 4.06 -19.19 -2.38
CA VAL A 19 3.18 -18.51 -1.42
C VAL A 19 2.56 -17.30 -2.07
N GLU A 20 1.37 -16.94 -1.64
CA GLU A 20 0.72 -15.69 -2.05
C GLU A 20 1.53 -14.49 -1.55
N LYS A 21 1.71 -13.47 -2.40
CA LYS A 21 2.60 -12.33 -2.12
C LYS A 21 2.35 -11.66 -0.75
N PRO A 22 1.10 -11.40 -0.34
CA PRO A 22 0.84 -10.81 0.97
C PRO A 22 1.31 -11.66 2.15
N LEU A 23 1.45 -12.97 1.96
CA LEU A 23 1.91 -13.94 2.97
C LEU A 23 3.41 -14.23 2.92
N PHE A 24 4.15 -13.65 1.97
CA PHE A 24 5.60 -13.76 1.96
C PHE A 24 6.15 -13.22 3.29
N LYS A 25 7.06 -13.97 3.92
CA LYS A 25 7.59 -13.63 5.24
C LYS A 25 8.90 -12.88 5.14
N LEU A 26 8.97 -11.74 5.81
CA LEU A 26 10.19 -11.01 6.11
C LEU A 26 10.43 -11.14 7.63
N HIS A 27 11.57 -11.66 8.06
CA HIS A 27 11.83 -11.99 9.48
C HIS A 27 10.69 -12.76 10.18
N GLY A 28 10.14 -13.75 9.48
CA GLY A 28 9.08 -14.60 10.02
C GLY A 28 7.67 -14.02 10.04
N LYS A 29 7.50 -12.71 9.76
CA LYS A 29 6.22 -11.99 9.78
C LYS A 29 5.74 -11.76 8.34
N PRO A 30 4.48 -12.07 7.97
CA PRO A 30 3.92 -11.82 6.64
C PRO A 30 3.93 -10.33 6.27
N LEU A 31 4.14 -9.99 4.98
CA LEU A 31 4.15 -8.60 4.50
C LEU A 31 2.88 -7.86 4.87
N ILE A 32 1.72 -8.47 4.64
CA ILE A 32 0.43 -7.86 4.98
C ILE A 32 0.32 -7.50 6.46
N LYS A 33 0.91 -8.31 7.35
CA LYS A 33 0.86 -8.03 8.79
C LYS A 33 1.69 -6.81 9.18
N TYR A 34 2.82 -6.54 8.49
CA TYR A 34 3.55 -5.28 8.66
C TYR A 34 2.69 -4.09 8.26
N VAL A 35 2.06 -4.17 7.08
CA VAL A 35 1.21 -3.08 6.59
C VAL A 35 0.05 -2.80 7.54
N LEU A 36 -0.63 -3.84 8.03
CA LEU A 36 -1.74 -3.69 8.99
C LEU A 36 -1.29 -3.08 10.32
N ASP A 37 -0.13 -3.52 10.86
CA ASP A 37 0.42 -2.95 12.10
C ASP A 37 0.80 -1.47 11.92
N ASN A 38 1.40 -1.12 10.78
CA ASN A 38 1.75 0.26 10.47
C ASN A 38 0.52 1.14 10.31
N ILE A 39 -0.51 0.66 9.61
CA ILE A 39 -1.79 1.39 9.48
C ILE A 39 -2.44 1.58 10.86
N SER A 40 -2.40 0.57 11.73
CA SER A 40 -2.97 0.68 13.08
C SER A 40 -2.28 1.71 13.97
N SER A 41 -1.06 2.14 13.62
CA SER A 41 -0.33 3.21 14.31
C SER A 41 -0.59 4.60 13.71
N SER A 42 -1.31 4.71 12.59
CA SER A 42 -1.78 5.98 12.03
C SER A 42 -2.82 6.60 12.96
N LYS A 43 -2.79 7.92 13.08
CA LYS A 43 -3.74 8.71 13.88
C LYS A 43 -4.94 9.21 13.07
N LEU A 44 -4.82 9.17 11.73
CA LEU A 44 -5.81 9.73 10.81
C LEU A 44 -6.69 8.65 10.17
N VAL A 45 -6.20 7.42 10.04
CA VAL A 45 -7.00 6.32 9.47
C VAL A 45 -8.06 5.88 10.47
N GLU A 46 -9.33 5.89 10.05
CA GLU A 46 -10.48 5.56 10.89
C GLU A 46 -10.96 4.11 10.71
N ASP A 47 -10.84 3.55 9.50
CA ASP A 47 -11.24 2.16 9.19
C ASP A 47 -10.33 1.54 8.14
N VAL A 48 -10.26 0.21 8.10
CA VAL A 48 -9.38 -0.55 7.22
C VAL A 48 -10.17 -1.56 6.40
N VAL A 49 -9.98 -1.52 5.07
CA VAL A 49 -10.55 -2.47 4.13
C VAL A 49 -9.41 -3.16 3.37
N ILE A 50 -9.44 -4.49 3.33
CA ILE A 50 -8.43 -5.29 2.65
C ILE A 50 -9.04 -5.87 1.37
N ALA A 51 -8.60 -5.37 0.23
CA ALA A 51 -9.03 -5.83 -1.08
C ALA A 51 -8.25 -7.09 -1.48
N VAL A 52 -8.95 -8.20 -1.60
CA VAL A 52 -8.41 -9.51 -1.95
C VAL A 52 -8.98 -10.00 -3.28
N ARG A 53 -8.30 -10.92 -3.94
CA ARG A 53 -8.69 -11.49 -5.23
C ARG A 53 -9.04 -12.98 -5.10
N PRO A 54 -9.81 -13.57 -6.04
CA PRO A 54 -10.21 -14.97 -5.99
C PRO A 54 -9.05 -15.96 -5.82
N HIS A 55 -7.86 -15.62 -6.30
CA HIS A 55 -6.67 -16.48 -6.21
C HIS A 55 -5.82 -16.26 -4.94
N THR A 56 -6.26 -15.42 -3.98
CA THR A 56 -5.55 -15.17 -2.72
C THR A 56 -6.27 -15.82 -1.53
N GLN A 57 -6.60 -17.10 -1.66
CA GLN A 57 -7.39 -17.85 -0.66
C GLN A 57 -6.67 -18.06 0.67
N GLU A 58 -5.35 -18.29 0.64
CA GLU A 58 -4.57 -18.45 1.87
C GLU A 58 -4.42 -17.12 2.61
N THR A 59 -4.30 -16.00 1.86
CA THR A 59 -4.37 -14.64 2.44
C THR A 59 -5.70 -14.40 3.14
N ILE A 60 -6.83 -14.77 2.52
CA ILE A 60 -8.17 -14.66 3.14
C ILE A 60 -8.25 -15.50 4.42
N LYS A 61 -7.76 -16.75 4.40
CA LYS A 61 -7.75 -17.62 5.59
C LYS A 61 -6.90 -17.01 6.71
N TYR A 62 -5.72 -16.51 6.37
CA TYR A 62 -4.83 -15.84 7.32
C TYR A 62 -5.50 -14.61 7.93
N LEU A 63 -6.08 -13.74 7.12
CA LEU A 63 -6.79 -12.55 7.60
C LEU A 63 -7.96 -12.90 8.54
N LYS A 64 -8.74 -13.92 8.21
CA LYS A 64 -9.83 -14.40 9.07
C LYS A 64 -9.34 -14.98 10.40
N SER A 65 -8.09 -15.44 10.48
CA SER A 65 -7.47 -15.91 11.73
C SER A 65 -6.95 -14.79 12.62
N LEU A 66 -6.85 -13.56 12.09
CA LEU A 66 -6.44 -12.39 12.85
C LEU A 66 -7.65 -11.79 13.56
N ASN A 67 -7.51 -11.49 14.85
CA ASN A 67 -8.49 -10.71 15.62
C ASN A 67 -8.23 -9.21 15.37
N GLY A 68 -8.44 -8.75 14.13
CA GLY A 68 -8.20 -7.37 13.71
C GLY A 68 -9.50 -6.63 13.39
N ASN A 69 -9.53 -5.32 13.62
CA ASN A 69 -10.62 -4.46 13.20
C ASN A 69 -10.41 -4.02 11.76
N PHE A 70 -10.83 -4.85 10.79
CA PHE A 70 -10.78 -4.57 9.36
C PHE A 70 -11.86 -5.35 8.61
N GLN A 71 -12.22 -4.87 7.42
CA GLN A 71 -13.16 -5.55 6.53
C GLN A 71 -12.39 -6.23 5.39
N ILE A 72 -12.82 -7.42 4.96
CA ILE A 72 -12.28 -8.10 3.78
C ILE A 72 -13.24 -7.88 2.61
N LEU A 73 -12.73 -7.25 1.54
CA LEU A 73 -13.47 -7.00 0.31
C LEU A 73 -12.94 -7.89 -0.81
N ASN A 74 -13.80 -8.75 -1.35
CA ASN A 74 -13.46 -9.53 -2.53
C ASN A 74 -13.61 -8.68 -3.78
N THR A 75 -12.54 -8.57 -4.59
CA THR A 75 -12.56 -7.91 -5.90
C THR A 75 -12.61 -8.96 -7.02
N PHE A 76 -12.80 -8.50 -8.26
CA PHE A 76 -12.95 -9.42 -9.40
C PHE A 76 -11.64 -10.05 -9.86
N GLY A 77 -10.49 -9.44 -9.58
CA GLY A 77 -9.16 -9.99 -9.86
C GLY A 77 -8.74 -9.93 -11.33
N ILE A 78 -9.38 -9.08 -12.14
CA ILE A 78 -9.02 -8.87 -13.56
C ILE A 78 -7.65 -8.17 -13.62
N ASP A 79 -7.61 -6.92 -13.17
CA ASP A 79 -6.38 -6.11 -13.05
C ASP A 79 -6.53 -5.08 -11.91
N TYR A 80 -5.49 -4.23 -11.74
CA TYR A 80 -5.48 -3.22 -10.69
C TYR A 80 -6.52 -2.12 -10.91
N LEU A 81 -6.68 -1.64 -12.13
CA LEU A 81 -7.60 -0.53 -12.45
C LEU A 81 -9.05 -0.94 -12.32
N ASN A 82 -9.40 -2.18 -12.72
CA ASN A 82 -10.73 -2.73 -12.52
C ASN A 82 -11.07 -2.87 -11.02
N ASP A 83 -10.12 -3.35 -10.21
CA ASP A 83 -10.33 -3.45 -8.76
C ASP A 83 -10.48 -2.07 -8.12
N LEU A 84 -9.64 -1.09 -8.52
CA LEU A 84 -9.72 0.30 -8.08
C LEU A 84 -11.09 0.91 -8.41
N SER A 85 -11.53 0.82 -9.66
CA SER A 85 -12.82 1.33 -10.11
C SER A 85 -13.99 0.69 -9.35
N TYR A 86 -13.94 -0.62 -9.12
CA TYR A 86 -14.95 -1.33 -8.32
C TYR A 86 -15.02 -0.80 -6.89
N ILE A 87 -13.86 -0.63 -6.23
CA ILE A 87 -13.77 -0.10 -4.86
C ILE A 87 -14.33 1.32 -4.82
N LEU A 88 -13.90 2.19 -5.73
CA LEU A 88 -14.38 3.57 -5.81
C LEU A 88 -15.91 3.61 -6.00
N THR A 89 -16.47 2.82 -6.92
CA THR A 89 -17.93 2.72 -7.13
C THR A 89 -18.66 2.29 -5.86
N LEU A 90 -18.12 1.31 -5.13
CA LEU A 90 -18.72 0.82 -3.89
C LEU A 90 -18.73 1.91 -2.80
N PHE A 91 -17.65 2.66 -2.66
CA PHE A 91 -17.56 3.74 -1.67
C PHE A 91 -18.38 4.96 -2.09
N GLU A 92 -18.37 5.34 -3.37
CA GLU A 92 -19.20 6.41 -3.92
C GLU A 92 -20.68 6.20 -3.64
N SER A 93 -21.16 4.96 -3.72
CA SER A 93 -22.57 4.62 -3.41
C SER A 93 -22.96 4.88 -1.96
N LYS A 94 -21.99 4.93 -1.05
CA LYS A 94 -22.18 5.21 0.38
C LYS A 94 -21.98 6.69 0.71
N SER A 95 -20.89 7.28 0.21
CA SER A 95 -20.52 8.67 0.44
C SER A 95 -19.51 9.13 -0.61
N LYS A 96 -19.73 10.30 -1.20
CA LYS A 96 -18.78 10.95 -2.13
C LYS A 96 -17.71 11.80 -1.42
N LYS A 97 -17.74 11.86 -0.09
CA LYS A 97 -16.89 12.73 0.71
C LYS A 97 -15.82 11.99 1.50
N ASP A 98 -15.80 10.66 1.38
CA ASP A 98 -14.81 9.86 2.09
C ASP A 98 -13.45 9.93 1.38
N THR A 99 -12.39 9.80 2.15
CA THR A 99 -11.00 9.75 1.69
C THR A 99 -10.53 8.30 1.71
N LEU A 100 -9.99 7.82 0.60
CA LEU A 100 -9.50 6.45 0.45
C LEU A 100 -7.98 6.48 0.25
N LEU A 101 -7.23 6.05 1.26
CA LEU A 101 -5.79 5.80 1.15
C LEU A 101 -5.57 4.40 0.59
N PHE A 102 -5.16 4.28 -0.64
CA PHE A 102 -4.73 3.01 -1.24
C PHE A 102 -3.27 2.75 -0.91
N ILE A 103 -2.98 1.57 -0.38
CA ILE A 103 -1.63 1.10 -0.08
C ILE A 103 -1.47 -0.36 -0.50
N ASN A 104 -0.34 -0.70 -1.12
CA ASN A 104 -0.05 -2.07 -1.52
C ASN A 104 0.40 -2.92 -0.31
N ALA A 105 -0.07 -4.17 -0.25
CA ALA A 105 0.27 -5.13 0.82
C ALA A 105 1.76 -5.55 0.85
N ASP A 106 2.56 -5.08 -0.09
CA ASP A 106 3.99 -5.37 -0.24
C ASP A 106 4.92 -4.21 0.15
N LEU A 107 4.39 -3.21 0.85
CA LEU A 107 5.12 -2.06 1.40
C LEU A 107 5.27 -2.18 2.94
N PRO A 108 6.08 -3.13 3.44
CA PRO A 108 6.10 -3.51 4.86
C PRO A 108 6.62 -2.43 5.81
N PHE A 109 7.28 -1.39 5.29
CA PHE A 109 7.98 -0.41 6.12
C PHE A 109 7.34 0.98 6.14
N VAL A 110 6.29 1.21 5.37
CA VAL A 110 5.59 2.52 5.36
C VAL A 110 4.93 2.73 6.72
N SER A 111 5.51 3.60 7.53
CA SER A 111 5.10 3.85 8.92
C SER A 111 3.77 4.60 9.01
N GLY A 112 3.08 4.49 10.16
CA GLY A 112 1.88 5.30 10.43
C GLY A 112 2.13 6.80 10.36
N GLU A 113 3.31 7.26 10.79
CA GLU A 113 3.72 8.68 10.64
C GLU A 113 3.81 9.10 9.18
N THR A 114 4.33 8.23 8.30
CA THR A 114 4.38 8.52 6.85
C THR A 114 3.00 8.50 6.24
N ILE A 115 2.13 7.59 6.66
CA ILE A 115 0.72 7.55 6.26
C ILE A 115 0.03 8.86 6.67
N ASP A 116 0.16 9.28 7.93
CA ASP A 116 -0.43 10.53 8.43
C ASP A 116 0.13 11.75 7.70
N PHE A 117 1.42 11.78 7.39
CA PHE A 117 2.03 12.85 6.63
C PHE A 117 1.44 12.95 5.21
N ILE A 118 1.26 11.82 4.51
CA ILE A 118 0.65 11.78 3.18
C ILE A 118 -0.81 12.26 3.25
N LEU A 119 -1.58 11.77 4.22
CA LEU A 119 -2.98 12.16 4.43
C LEU A 119 -3.12 13.65 4.77
N THR A 120 -2.24 14.19 5.62
CA THR A 120 -2.25 15.63 5.95
C THR A 120 -2.01 16.48 4.70
N ASN A 121 -1.01 16.14 3.86
CA ASN A 121 -0.77 16.87 2.62
C ASN A 121 -1.96 16.80 1.66
N TYR A 122 -2.63 15.63 1.58
CA TYR A 122 -3.85 15.49 0.79
C TYR A 122 -4.99 16.40 1.31
N LEU A 123 -5.22 16.42 2.64
CA LEU A 123 -6.28 17.22 3.25
C LEU A 123 -6.05 18.73 3.13
N GLU A 124 -4.78 19.15 3.01
CA GLU A 124 -4.39 20.55 2.77
C GLU A 124 -4.38 20.92 1.27
N SER A 125 -4.39 19.94 0.38
CA SER A 125 -4.46 20.14 -1.07
C SER A 125 -5.86 20.56 -1.51
N SER A 126 -5.93 21.32 -2.60
CA SER A 126 -7.18 21.62 -3.30
C SER A 126 -7.57 20.54 -4.33
N LYS A 127 -6.76 19.49 -4.47
CA LYS A 127 -6.94 18.40 -5.45
C LYS A 127 -7.74 17.26 -4.85
N ASP A 128 -8.40 16.51 -5.73
CA ASP A 128 -9.24 15.37 -5.33
C ASP A 128 -8.46 14.06 -5.18
N SER A 129 -7.21 14.05 -5.63
CA SER A 129 -6.29 12.91 -5.44
C SER A 129 -4.86 13.35 -5.17
N LEU A 130 -4.07 12.45 -4.57
CA LEU A 130 -2.64 12.64 -4.31
C LEU A 130 -1.90 11.32 -4.54
N SER A 131 -0.80 11.40 -5.30
CA SER A 131 0.13 10.28 -5.54
C SER A 131 1.44 10.51 -4.78
N ALA A 132 1.79 9.60 -3.87
CA ALA A 132 3.09 9.61 -3.22
C ALA A 132 4.14 8.99 -4.14
N GLN A 133 5.20 9.75 -4.41
CA GLN A 133 6.26 9.39 -5.35
C GLN A 133 7.63 9.45 -4.69
N VAL A 134 8.56 8.66 -5.18
CA VAL A 134 9.93 8.57 -4.66
C VAL A 134 10.93 8.97 -5.74
N PRO A 135 11.94 9.82 -5.44
CA PRO A 135 13.01 10.13 -6.39
C PRO A 135 13.70 8.86 -6.89
N VAL A 136 13.91 8.76 -8.21
CA VAL A 136 14.52 7.59 -8.86
C VAL A 136 15.94 7.30 -8.35
N GLU A 137 16.66 8.30 -7.85
CA GLU A 137 17.98 8.18 -7.28
C GLU A 137 18.01 7.22 -6.07
N ILE A 138 16.92 7.13 -5.31
CA ILE A 138 16.81 6.18 -4.18
C ILE A 138 16.83 4.75 -4.71
N PHE A 139 16.09 4.47 -5.78
CA PHE A 139 16.08 3.14 -6.41
C PHE A 139 17.46 2.79 -6.99
N LYS A 140 18.10 3.73 -7.68
CA LYS A 140 19.47 3.55 -8.23
C LYS A 140 20.48 3.28 -7.12
N LYS A 141 20.47 4.07 -6.03
CA LYS A 141 21.38 3.92 -4.87
C LYS A 141 21.23 2.58 -4.17
N LEU A 142 20.01 2.03 -4.13
CA LEU A 142 19.70 0.76 -3.45
C LEU A 142 19.70 -0.43 -4.41
N ASP A 143 19.99 -0.20 -5.70
CA ASP A 143 19.92 -1.21 -6.76
C ASP A 143 18.53 -1.93 -6.79
N LEU A 144 17.47 -1.17 -6.55
CA LEU A 144 16.08 -1.62 -6.63
C LEU A 144 15.55 -1.47 -8.05
N LYS A 145 14.70 -2.42 -8.47
CA LYS A 145 14.01 -2.35 -9.75
C LYS A 145 12.70 -1.58 -9.59
N TYR A 146 12.38 -0.76 -10.58
CA TYR A 146 11.09 -0.10 -10.70
C TYR A 146 10.47 -0.42 -12.07
N SER A 147 9.15 -0.38 -12.14
CA SER A 147 8.40 -0.73 -13.37
C SER A 147 8.15 0.49 -14.26
N TYR A 148 8.09 1.67 -13.65
CA TYR A 148 7.73 2.92 -14.31
C TYR A 148 8.45 4.09 -13.65
N GLU A 149 8.91 5.04 -14.45
CA GLU A 149 9.51 6.30 -14.03
C GLU A 149 8.95 7.41 -14.93
N PHE A 150 8.65 8.55 -14.34
CA PHE A 150 8.28 9.74 -15.07
C PHE A 150 8.90 10.98 -14.40
N ASN A 151 9.60 11.80 -15.19
CA ASN A 151 10.28 13.03 -14.71
C ASN A 151 11.16 12.82 -13.46
N GLY A 152 11.90 11.70 -13.39
CA GLY A 152 12.83 11.43 -12.31
C GLY A 152 12.19 10.91 -11.02
N VAL A 153 10.89 10.56 -11.03
CA VAL A 153 10.20 9.99 -9.87
C VAL A 153 9.52 8.67 -10.22
N VAL A 154 9.34 7.84 -9.20
CA VAL A 154 8.73 6.51 -9.29
C VAL A 154 7.53 6.46 -8.35
N PRO A 155 6.33 6.03 -8.81
CA PRO A 155 5.16 5.84 -7.94
C PRO A 155 5.46 4.83 -6.82
N SER A 156 5.15 5.19 -5.58
CA SER A 156 5.42 4.34 -4.41
C SER A 156 4.43 3.18 -4.25
N GLY A 157 3.24 3.30 -4.84
CA GLY A 157 2.11 2.40 -4.56
C GLY A 157 1.26 2.85 -3.37
N VAL A 158 1.44 4.11 -2.92
CA VAL A 158 0.55 4.77 -1.95
C VAL A 158 -0.12 5.96 -2.65
N ASN A 159 -1.44 5.94 -2.70
CA ASN A 159 -2.24 6.99 -3.34
C ASN A 159 -3.43 7.33 -2.45
N VAL A 160 -3.86 8.59 -2.46
CA VAL A 160 -5.08 9.04 -1.79
C VAL A 160 -6.06 9.56 -2.85
N LEU A 161 -7.29 9.07 -2.77
CA LEU A 161 -8.37 9.48 -3.68
C LEU A 161 -9.62 9.84 -2.86
N ARG A 162 -10.41 10.76 -3.38
CA ARG A 162 -11.79 10.94 -2.95
C ARG A 162 -12.63 9.73 -3.42
N SER A 163 -13.65 9.38 -2.66
CA SER A 163 -14.52 8.22 -2.92
C SER A 163 -15.50 8.46 -4.09
N VAL A 164 -14.97 8.82 -5.26
CA VAL A 164 -15.73 8.97 -6.51
C VAL A 164 -15.02 8.21 -7.64
N ASN A 165 -15.80 7.53 -8.48
CA ASN A 165 -15.27 6.74 -9.59
C ASN A 165 -15.24 7.55 -10.89
N GLU A 166 -14.45 8.62 -10.90
CA GLU A 166 -14.19 9.48 -12.05
C GLU A 166 -12.70 9.86 -12.11
N ILE A 167 -12.26 10.48 -13.19
CA ILE A 167 -10.90 11.03 -13.30
C ILE A 167 -10.80 12.19 -12.31
N GLN A 168 -9.83 12.12 -11.42
CA GLN A 168 -9.61 13.12 -10.37
C GLN A 168 -8.36 13.95 -10.67
N ASP A 169 -8.42 15.24 -10.37
CA ASP A 169 -7.25 16.10 -10.39
C ASP A 169 -6.24 15.63 -9.34
N GLU A 170 -5.00 15.37 -9.76
CA GLU A 170 -3.95 14.77 -8.93
C GLU A 170 -2.90 15.80 -8.49
N ASP A 171 -2.53 15.72 -7.21
CA ASP A 171 -1.31 16.29 -6.66
C ASP A 171 -0.22 15.23 -6.56
N GLN A 172 1.05 15.64 -6.74
CA GLN A 172 2.20 14.74 -6.65
C GLN A 172 3.04 15.11 -5.42
N LEU A 173 3.10 14.23 -4.44
CA LEU A 173 3.91 14.39 -3.24
C LEU A 173 5.20 13.61 -3.37
N ILE A 174 6.32 14.31 -3.61
CA ILE A 174 7.63 13.69 -3.77
C ILE A 174 8.29 13.52 -2.40
N LEU A 175 8.52 12.27 -2.00
CA LEU A 175 9.07 11.90 -0.70
C LEU A 175 10.35 11.09 -0.86
N PRO A 176 11.52 11.62 -0.44
CA PRO A 176 12.77 10.87 -0.50
C PRO A 176 12.89 9.85 0.66
N LYS A 177 11.85 9.02 0.84
CA LYS A 177 11.76 8.01 1.90
C LYS A 177 12.03 6.61 1.35
N ILE A 178 13.02 5.93 1.93
CA ILE A 178 13.39 4.56 1.54
C ILE A 178 12.23 3.58 1.75
N GLU A 179 11.45 3.75 2.80
CA GLU A 179 10.31 2.89 3.13
C GLU A 179 9.23 2.86 2.02
N LEU A 180 9.10 3.94 1.25
CA LEU A 180 8.20 4.03 0.10
C LEU A 180 8.79 3.41 -1.17
N ALA A 181 10.12 3.20 -1.23
CA ALA A 181 10.80 2.54 -2.34
C ALA A 181 10.92 1.02 -2.15
N LEU A 182 10.80 0.52 -0.91
CA LEU A 182 10.99 -0.89 -0.56
C LEU A 182 9.69 -1.70 -0.74
N ASN A 183 9.26 -1.79 -1.99
CA ASN A 183 8.16 -2.64 -2.43
C ASN A 183 8.73 -4.06 -2.74
N ILE A 184 8.32 -5.07 -1.97
CA ILE A 184 8.84 -6.42 -2.07
C ILE A 184 8.23 -7.16 -3.26
N ASN A 185 8.87 -7.10 -4.42
CA ASN A 185 8.44 -7.75 -5.66
C ASN A 185 9.27 -8.98 -6.02
N THR A 186 10.54 -9.03 -5.60
CA THR A 186 11.51 -10.07 -5.92
C THR A 186 12.26 -10.51 -4.67
N LEU A 187 12.95 -11.64 -4.71
CA LEU A 187 13.87 -12.06 -3.64
C LEU A 187 15.02 -11.06 -3.43
N LYS A 188 15.43 -10.33 -4.47
CA LYS A 188 16.44 -9.29 -4.33
C LYS A 188 15.91 -8.13 -3.47
N ASP A 189 14.66 -7.72 -3.68
CA ASP A 189 14.04 -6.66 -2.88
C ASP A 189 13.94 -7.09 -1.40
N SER A 190 13.62 -8.36 -1.11
CA SER A 190 13.58 -8.85 0.27
C SER A 190 14.96 -8.84 0.93
N ILE A 191 16.04 -9.17 0.21
CA ILE A 191 17.42 -9.09 0.72
C ILE A 191 17.81 -7.64 1.04
N VAL A 192 17.42 -6.69 0.18
CA VAL A 192 17.63 -5.26 0.45
C VAL A 192 16.81 -4.83 1.66
N ALA A 193 15.54 -5.24 1.74
CA ALA A 193 14.65 -4.94 2.85
C ALA A 193 15.19 -5.47 4.19
N GLU A 194 15.77 -6.67 4.21
CA GLU A 194 16.40 -7.23 5.42
C GLU A 194 17.54 -6.39 5.97
N LYS A 195 18.35 -5.76 5.09
CA LYS A 195 19.44 -4.87 5.51
C LYS A 195 18.92 -3.61 6.23
N PHE A 196 17.71 -3.15 5.88
CA PHE A 196 17.09 -1.98 6.47
C PHE A 196 16.14 -2.33 7.62
N TYR A 197 15.84 -3.60 7.82
CA TYR A 197 14.87 -4.06 8.82
C TYR A 197 15.11 -3.46 10.19
N GLN A 198 16.31 -3.55 10.72
CA GLN A 198 16.67 -3.03 12.03
C GLN A 198 16.52 -1.50 12.11
N ALA A 199 16.84 -0.80 11.03
CA ALA A 199 16.72 0.66 10.99
C ALA A 199 15.26 1.12 11.03
N PHE A 200 14.31 0.31 10.51
CA PHE A 200 12.89 0.62 10.54
C PHE A 200 12.22 0.19 11.85
N ILE A 201 12.60 -0.94 12.42
CA ILE A 201 12.02 -1.46 13.67
C ILE A 201 12.53 -0.68 14.88
N ASN A 202 13.80 -0.29 14.92
CA ASN A 202 14.37 0.44 16.06
C ASN A 202 13.94 1.93 16.12
N LYS A 203 13.27 2.46 15.10
CA LYS A 203 12.64 3.79 15.17
C LYS A 203 11.30 3.80 15.89
N THR A 204 10.80 2.64 16.29
CA THR A 204 9.47 2.47 16.91
C THR A 204 9.57 2.24 18.45
N ILE A 205 10.73 2.57 19.06
CA ILE A 205 10.92 2.54 20.52
C ILE A 205 11.22 3.95 21.02
#